data_56c8bba467f19c2a3e462864beffac85
#
_entry.id   56c8bba467f19c2a3e462864beffac85
#
_cell.length_a   1.000
_cell.length_b   1.000
_cell.length_c   1.000
_cell.angle_alpha   90.00
_cell.angle_beta   90.00
_cell.angle_gamma   90.00
#
_symmetry.space_group_name_H-M   'P 1'
#
loop_
_entity.id
_entity.type
_entity.pdbx_description
1 polymer ?
#
loop_
_entity_poly.entity_id
_entity_poly.type
_entity_poly.pdbx_seq_one_letter_code
_entity_poly.pdbx_strand_id
1 'polypeptide(L)'
;RRQRQMCIRDRHTTDGIYWTAELEFEVPNEGLTIHYNYQIEQNGIVTRKEWDSFSRCLFLSGTSKKKYRINDCWKNIPEQLCFYSSAFTEALLAHPEREEIPQSYKKGLVIKAYAPCINKDYCLAICGNQKALGNWNPEKAVLMSDANFPEWQIELDASKLKFPLEYKFILYNKQEKKADCWEKNPNRYLADPELKTNETLVISDRYVYFDIPAWKGAGMAIPVFSLKSEKSFGVGDFGDLKRLVDWAVSTHQKVIQ
;
A
#
# COMPACT_ATOMS: atom_id res chain seq x y z
N ARG A 1 -14.48 -10.17 -10.34
CA ARG A 1 -13.92 -8.85 -10.74
C ARG A 1 -13.19 -9.03 -12.08
N ARG A 2 -13.61 -8.29 -13.14
CA ARG A 2 -12.91 -8.36 -14.44
C ARG A 2 -11.68 -7.45 -14.38
N GLN A 3 -10.51 -8.05 -14.37
CA GLN A 3 -9.24 -7.35 -14.52
C GLN A 3 -9.05 -7.02 -16.01
N ARG A 4 -9.01 -5.73 -16.35
CA ARG A 4 -8.66 -5.30 -17.70
C ARG A 4 -7.19 -4.92 -17.72
N GLN A 5 -6.40 -5.69 -18.45
CA GLN A 5 -5.01 -5.33 -18.76
C GLN A 5 -5.03 -4.42 -19.99
N MET A 6 -4.58 -3.19 -19.85
CA MET A 6 -4.52 -2.21 -20.92
C MET A 6 -3.07 -1.75 -21.11
N CYS A 7 -2.52 -2.02 -22.30
CA CYS A 7 -1.22 -1.51 -22.70
C CYS A 7 -1.41 -0.10 -23.27
N ILE A 8 -0.86 0.90 -22.58
CA ILE A 8 -0.86 2.28 -23.05
C ILE A 8 0.53 2.56 -23.57
N ARG A 9 0.65 2.75 -24.88
CA ARG A 9 1.93 2.95 -25.56
C ARG A 9 2.30 4.42 -25.73
N ASP A 10 1.30 5.32 -25.74
CA ASP A 10 1.50 6.71 -26.13
C ASP A 10 1.69 7.61 -24.90
N ARG A 11 2.89 7.59 -24.37
CA ARG A 11 3.32 8.54 -23.34
C ARG A 11 4.24 9.58 -23.96
N HIS A 12 4.04 10.82 -23.54
CA HIS A 12 4.82 11.95 -24.01
C HIS A 12 5.73 12.48 -22.91
N THR A 13 6.94 12.85 -23.30
CA THR A 13 7.88 13.57 -22.45
C THR A 13 8.55 14.68 -23.24
N THR A 14 8.79 15.79 -22.56
CA THR A 14 9.53 16.94 -23.13
C THR A 14 10.94 17.04 -22.58
N ASP A 15 11.21 16.42 -21.44
CA ASP A 15 12.46 16.52 -20.68
C ASP A 15 13.13 15.16 -20.42
N GLY A 16 12.48 14.06 -20.81
CA GLY A 16 12.95 12.70 -20.54
C GLY A 16 12.79 12.24 -19.10
N ILE A 17 12.32 13.11 -18.20
CA ILE A 17 12.17 12.85 -16.76
C ILE A 17 10.68 12.57 -16.42
N TYR A 18 9.82 13.47 -16.86
CA TYR A 18 8.38 13.35 -16.64
C TYR A 18 7.67 12.80 -17.88
N TRP A 19 6.86 11.77 -17.66
CA TRP A 19 6.10 11.09 -18.70
C TRP A 19 4.62 11.22 -18.42
N THR A 20 3.87 11.71 -19.38
CA THR A 20 2.43 11.95 -19.25
C THR A 20 1.63 11.13 -20.24
N ALA A 21 0.45 10.67 -19.81
CA ALA A 21 -0.56 10.05 -20.66
C ALA A 21 -1.94 10.47 -20.17
N GLU A 22 -2.87 10.63 -21.10
CA GLU A 22 -4.29 10.90 -20.79
C GLU A 22 -5.13 9.72 -21.25
N LEU A 23 -6.06 9.28 -20.41
CA LEU A 23 -6.86 8.10 -20.61
C LEU A 23 -8.30 8.37 -20.23
N GLU A 24 -9.23 7.85 -21.01
CA GLU A 24 -10.65 7.89 -20.72
C GLU A 24 -11.16 6.49 -20.38
N PHE A 25 -11.97 6.41 -19.32
CA PHE A 25 -12.61 5.19 -18.88
C PHE A 25 -14.11 5.37 -18.79
N GLU A 26 -14.86 4.40 -19.31
CA GLU A 26 -16.26 4.24 -18.97
C GLU A 26 -16.35 3.54 -17.63
N VAL A 27 -16.84 4.27 -16.62
CA VAL A 27 -16.89 3.78 -15.24
C VAL A 27 -18.34 3.42 -14.91
N PRO A 28 -18.62 2.15 -14.54
CA PRO A 28 -19.93 1.72 -14.06
C PRO A 28 -20.36 2.47 -12.79
N ASN A 29 -21.66 2.51 -12.50
CA ASN A 29 -22.20 3.21 -11.33
C ASN A 29 -21.59 2.73 -10.00
N GLU A 30 -21.27 1.44 -9.90
CA GLU A 30 -20.58 0.83 -8.75
C GLU A 30 -19.11 1.20 -8.64
N GLY A 31 -18.58 1.91 -9.63
CA GLY A 31 -17.16 2.26 -9.72
C GLY A 31 -16.33 1.21 -10.47
N LEU A 32 -15.06 1.52 -10.66
CA LEU A 32 -14.09 0.67 -11.35
C LEU A 32 -12.76 0.70 -10.61
N THR A 33 -12.26 -0.45 -10.21
CA THR A 33 -10.89 -0.58 -9.70
C THR A 33 -9.96 -0.95 -10.86
N ILE A 34 -8.93 -0.15 -11.07
CA ILE A 34 -7.86 -0.42 -12.03
C ILE A 34 -6.57 -0.77 -11.32
N HIS A 35 -5.88 -1.79 -11.84
CA HIS A 35 -4.55 -2.19 -11.40
C HIS A 35 -3.57 -1.91 -12.54
N TYR A 36 -2.44 -1.30 -12.23
CA TYR A 36 -1.45 -0.93 -13.25
C TYR A 36 -0.03 -0.92 -12.72
N ASN A 37 0.92 -1.05 -13.64
CA ASN A 37 2.35 -0.92 -13.42
C ASN A 37 2.98 -0.25 -14.64
N TYR A 38 4.20 0.21 -14.49
CA TYR A 38 4.94 0.87 -15.54
C TYR A 38 6.06 -0.01 -16.10
N GLN A 39 6.29 0.11 -17.40
CA GLN A 39 7.43 -0.49 -18.06
C GLN A 39 8.01 0.48 -19.11
N ILE A 40 9.30 0.33 -19.37
CA ILE A 40 9.98 1.05 -20.46
C ILE A 40 10.15 0.07 -21.61
N GLU A 41 9.66 0.50 -22.77
CA GLU A 41 9.77 -0.25 -24.01
C GLU A 41 10.59 0.55 -25.03
N GLN A 42 11.51 -0.10 -25.73
CA GLN A 42 12.29 0.50 -26.79
C GLN A 42 12.24 -0.45 -28.01
N ASN A 43 11.80 0.07 -29.15
CA ASN A 43 11.66 -0.69 -30.41
C ASN A 43 10.84 -2.00 -30.25
N GLY A 44 9.76 -1.96 -29.47
CA GLY A 44 8.91 -3.12 -29.22
C GLY A 44 9.46 -4.12 -28.19
N ILE A 45 10.62 -3.84 -27.59
CA ILE A 45 11.25 -4.68 -26.59
C ILE A 45 11.17 -3.99 -25.23
N VAL A 46 10.65 -4.71 -24.22
CA VAL A 46 10.64 -4.22 -22.85
C VAL A 46 12.06 -4.24 -22.30
N THR A 47 12.62 -3.06 -22.03
CA THR A 47 13.99 -2.88 -21.53
C THR A 47 14.05 -2.79 -20.02
N ARG A 48 12.99 -2.29 -19.39
CA ARG A 48 12.91 -2.16 -17.93
C ARG A 48 11.47 -2.25 -17.46
N LYS A 49 11.24 -2.97 -16.38
CA LYS A 49 9.96 -3.04 -15.68
C LYS A 49 10.09 -2.45 -14.29
N GLU A 50 9.02 -1.82 -13.84
CA GLU A 50 8.82 -1.50 -12.44
C GLU A 50 8.71 -2.79 -11.62
N TRP A 51 9.00 -2.73 -10.30
CA TRP A 51 8.66 -3.85 -9.43
C TRP A 51 7.14 -4.07 -9.45
N ASP A 52 6.70 -5.25 -9.90
CA ASP A 52 5.33 -5.56 -10.25
C ASP A 52 4.67 -6.64 -9.35
N SER A 53 5.41 -7.18 -8.37
CA SER A 53 4.84 -8.15 -7.41
C SER A 53 3.68 -7.58 -6.60
N PHE A 54 3.59 -6.25 -6.50
CA PHE A 54 2.46 -5.55 -5.91
C PHE A 54 2.03 -4.42 -6.86
N SER A 55 0.91 -4.62 -7.54
CA SER A 55 0.39 -3.64 -8.51
C SER A 55 -0.19 -2.41 -7.81
N ARG A 56 -0.07 -1.27 -8.47
CA ARG A 56 -0.79 -0.06 -8.07
C ARG A 56 -2.29 -0.29 -8.24
N CYS A 57 -3.07 0.26 -7.35
CA CYS A 57 -4.52 0.17 -7.37
C CYS A 57 -5.11 1.58 -7.37
N LEU A 58 -6.10 1.83 -8.21
CA LEU A 58 -6.86 3.07 -8.21
C LEU A 58 -8.34 2.76 -8.36
N PHE A 59 -9.14 3.27 -7.44
CA PHE A 59 -10.58 3.21 -7.54
C PHE A 59 -11.11 4.47 -8.25
N LEU A 60 -11.88 4.27 -9.31
CA LEU A 60 -12.59 5.32 -10.04
C LEU A 60 -14.07 5.29 -9.65
N SER A 61 -14.59 6.41 -9.14
CA SER A 61 -16.00 6.53 -8.78
C SER A 61 -16.89 6.63 -10.02
N GLY A 62 -17.97 5.87 -10.05
CA GLY A 62 -18.98 5.90 -11.13
C GLY A 62 -20.05 6.98 -10.98
N THR A 63 -20.10 7.66 -9.83
CA THR A 63 -21.22 8.57 -9.50
C THR A 63 -21.15 9.96 -10.16
N SER A 64 -19.99 10.33 -10.73
CA SER A 64 -19.82 11.62 -11.41
C SER A 64 -18.66 11.58 -12.41
N LYS A 65 -18.73 12.41 -13.47
CA LYS A 65 -17.56 12.62 -14.34
C LYS A 65 -16.47 13.31 -13.54
N LYS A 66 -15.45 12.57 -13.14
CA LYS A 66 -14.27 13.06 -12.42
C LYS A 66 -13.04 12.97 -13.29
N LYS A 67 -12.16 13.95 -13.15
CA LYS A 67 -10.80 13.88 -13.68
C LYS A 67 -9.85 13.46 -12.54
N TYR A 68 -9.09 12.42 -12.78
CA TYR A 68 -8.04 11.97 -11.85
C TYR A 68 -6.69 12.37 -12.42
N ARG A 69 -5.92 13.14 -11.67
CA ARG A 69 -4.53 13.47 -11.96
C ARG A 69 -3.66 12.63 -11.04
N ILE A 70 -2.88 11.74 -11.62
CA ILE A 70 -2.09 10.76 -10.87
C ILE A 70 -0.62 11.13 -10.99
N ASN A 71 0.03 11.37 -9.86
CA ASN A 71 1.44 11.64 -9.75
C ASN A 71 2.14 10.43 -9.12
N ASP A 72 2.73 9.61 -9.96
CA ASP A 72 3.45 8.41 -9.55
C ASP A 72 4.96 8.58 -9.74
N CYS A 73 5.72 7.99 -8.84
CA CYS A 73 7.15 7.79 -9.00
C CYS A 73 7.45 6.36 -9.42
N TRP A 74 8.51 6.13 -10.19
CA TRP A 74 8.97 4.79 -10.53
C TRP A 74 9.18 3.92 -9.29
N LYS A 75 8.62 2.72 -9.28
CA LYS A 75 8.63 1.80 -8.16
C LYS A 75 9.79 0.82 -8.30
N ASN A 76 10.86 1.04 -7.56
CA ASN A 76 11.97 0.10 -7.46
C ASN A 76 11.63 -1.05 -6.51
N ILE A 77 12.42 -2.11 -6.54
CA ILE A 77 12.36 -3.19 -5.55
C ILE A 77 12.58 -2.59 -4.16
N PRO A 78 11.65 -2.80 -3.21
CA PRO A 78 11.79 -2.24 -1.87
C PRO A 78 12.86 -2.95 -1.05
N GLU A 79 13.55 -2.23 -0.16
CA GLU A 79 14.51 -2.83 0.78
C GLU A 79 13.86 -3.90 1.67
N GLN A 80 12.60 -3.71 2.00
CA GLN A 80 11.82 -4.61 2.85
C GLN A 80 10.96 -5.59 2.03
N LEU A 81 11.53 -6.11 0.92
CA LEU A 81 10.82 -6.97 -0.03
C LEU A 81 10.07 -8.15 0.61
N CYS A 82 10.67 -8.79 1.62
CA CYS A 82 10.07 -9.95 2.28
C CYS A 82 8.69 -9.66 2.89
N PHE A 83 8.46 -8.44 3.38
CA PHE A 83 7.19 -8.05 3.99
C PHE A 83 6.04 -7.89 2.99
N TYR A 84 6.33 -7.90 1.69
CA TYR A 84 5.30 -7.89 0.64
C TYR A 84 4.86 -9.28 0.21
N SER A 85 5.47 -10.34 0.73
CA SER A 85 5.01 -11.70 0.45
C SER A 85 3.70 -12.00 1.18
N SER A 86 2.89 -12.92 0.63
CA SER A 86 1.62 -13.34 1.23
C SER A 86 1.77 -13.89 2.65
N ALA A 87 2.92 -14.48 2.97
CA ALA A 87 3.23 -14.93 4.33
C ALA A 87 3.17 -13.79 5.36
N PHE A 88 3.54 -12.57 4.95
CA PHE A 88 3.44 -11.39 5.80
C PHE A 88 2.11 -10.65 5.61
N THR A 89 1.73 -10.33 4.38
CA THR A 89 0.55 -9.49 4.11
C THR A 89 -0.78 -10.18 4.38
N GLU A 90 -0.84 -11.52 4.33
CA GLU A 90 -2.08 -12.28 4.50
C GLU A 90 -2.10 -13.12 5.78
N ALA A 91 -0.96 -13.30 6.45
CA ALA A 91 -0.85 -14.07 7.68
C ALA A 91 -0.30 -13.28 8.86
N LEU A 92 1.01 -13.00 8.89
CA LEU A 92 1.68 -12.41 10.04
C LEU A 92 1.25 -10.97 10.34
N LEU A 93 1.09 -10.17 9.29
CA LEU A 93 0.72 -8.75 9.36
C LEU A 93 -0.66 -8.51 8.72
N ALA A 94 -1.50 -9.53 8.66
CA ALA A 94 -2.80 -9.45 8.02
C ALA A 94 -3.69 -8.37 8.66
N HIS A 95 -4.36 -7.62 7.82
CA HIS A 95 -5.39 -6.65 8.16
C HIS A 95 -6.75 -7.17 7.67
N PRO A 96 -7.50 -7.93 8.50
CA PRO A 96 -8.72 -8.61 8.06
C PRO A 96 -9.88 -7.67 7.79
N GLU A 97 -9.95 -6.55 8.47
CA GLU A 97 -11.00 -5.54 8.32
C GLU A 97 -10.54 -4.46 7.35
N ARG A 98 -10.78 -4.69 6.07
CA ARG A 98 -10.41 -3.76 5.00
C ARG A 98 -11.64 -3.01 4.54
N GLU A 99 -11.72 -1.73 4.85
CA GLU A 99 -12.74 -0.83 4.32
C GLU A 99 -12.25 -0.14 3.05
N GLU A 100 -13.04 -0.23 1.98
CA GLU A 100 -12.82 0.59 0.79
C GLU A 100 -13.22 2.04 1.12
N ILE A 101 -12.35 3.01 0.86
CA ILE A 101 -12.69 4.42 1.01
C ILE A 101 -13.37 4.90 -0.27
N PRO A 102 -14.66 5.26 -0.24
CA PRO A 102 -15.32 5.88 -1.37
C PRO A 102 -14.78 7.30 -1.57
N GLN A 103 -14.36 7.61 -2.79
CA GLN A 103 -13.94 8.96 -3.15
C GLN A 103 -15.18 9.84 -3.36
N SER A 104 -15.36 10.82 -2.49
CA SER A 104 -16.62 11.59 -2.42
C SER A 104 -16.46 13.09 -2.64
N TYR A 105 -15.25 13.66 -2.61
CA TYR A 105 -15.06 15.11 -2.65
C TYR A 105 -15.08 15.69 -4.07
N LYS A 106 -15.65 16.91 -4.23
CA LYS A 106 -15.60 17.64 -5.50
C LYS A 106 -14.18 18.05 -5.91
N LYS A 107 -13.33 18.31 -4.92
CA LYS A 107 -11.89 18.49 -5.10
C LYS A 107 -11.21 17.53 -4.14
N GLY A 108 -10.69 16.44 -4.67
CA GLY A 108 -10.08 15.36 -3.87
C GLY A 108 -8.56 15.46 -3.84
N LEU A 109 -7.97 15.12 -2.71
CA LEU A 109 -6.55 14.81 -2.58
C LEU A 109 -6.42 13.43 -1.96
N VAL A 110 -5.95 12.47 -2.74
CA VAL A 110 -5.63 11.12 -2.27
C VAL A 110 -4.14 11.01 -2.06
N ILE A 111 -3.73 10.67 -0.86
CA ILE A 111 -2.33 10.40 -0.51
C ILE A 111 -2.21 8.92 -0.21
N LYS A 112 -1.26 8.26 -0.89
CA LYS A 112 -0.95 6.85 -0.74
C LYS A 112 0.48 6.66 -0.29
N ALA A 113 0.72 5.66 0.56
CA ALA A 113 2.04 5.35 1.07
C ALA A 113 2.19 3.85 1.31
N TYR A 114 3.41 3.33 1.19
CA TYR A 114 3.72 1.93 1.44
C TYR A 114 4.34 1.75 2.83
N ALA A 115 3.68 0.98 3.67
CA ALA A 115 4.15 0.65 5.02
C ALA A 115 3.79 -0.81 5.37
N PRO A 116 4.57 -1.80 4.86
CA PRO A 116 4.25 -3.22 4.98
C PRO A 116 4.49 -3.79 6.38
N CYS A 117 5.26 -3.11 7.23
CA CYS A 117 5.65 -3.62 8.55
C CYS A 117 4.65 -3.29 9.66
N ILE A 118 3.55 -2.62 9.33
CA ILE A 118 2.54 -2.23 10.32
C ILE A 118 1.58 -3.40 10.53
N ASN A 119 1.51 -3.92 11.75
CA ASN A 119 0.58 -4.97 12.11
C ASN A 119 -0.83 -4.44 12.44
N LYS A 120 -1.80 -5.32 12.63
CA LYS A 120 -3.21 -5.00 12.85
C LYS A 120 -3.51 -4.09 14.06
N ASP A 121 -2.62 -4.07 15.06
CA ASP A 121 -2.80 -3.27 16.27
C ASP A 121 -2.46 -1.79 16.06
N TYR A 122 -1.82 -1.50 14.94
CA TYR A 122 -1.41 -0.17 14.52
C TYR A 122 -2.10 0.28 13.24
N CYS A 123 -2.03 1.57 12.99
CA CYS A 123 -2.52 2.21 11.77
C CYS A 123 -1.50 3.24 11.31
N LEU A 124 -1.36 3.42 10.01
CA LEU A 124 -0.68 4.58 9.48
C LEU A 124 -1.60 5.79 9.63
N ALA A 125 -1.08 6.88 10.14
CA ALA A 125 -1.78 8.14 10.24
C ALA A 125 -0.98 9.27 9.60
N ILE A 126 -1.64 10.34 9.21
CA ILE A 126 -1.02 11.54 8.66
C ILE A 126 -1.25 12.73 9.60
N CYS A 127 -0.20 13.50 9.83
CA CYS A 127 -0.25 14.73 10.61
C CYS A 127 0.46 15.85 9.86
N GLY A 128 -0.01 17.09 9.97
CA GLY A 128 0.55 18.18 9.19
C GLY A 128 0.26 19.56 9.72
N ASN A 129 0.63 20.57 8.95
CA ASN A 129 0.71 21.98 9.31
C ASN A 129 -0.64 22.71 9.44
N GLN A 130 -1.76 22.00 9.34
CA GLN A 130 -3.08 22.64 9.40
C GLN A 130 -4.12 21.82 10.14
N LYS A 131 -5.25 22.46 10.50
CA LYS A 131 -6.31 21.87 11.33
C LYS A 131 -6.83 20.54 10.75
N ALA A 132 -6.97 20.43 9.43
CA ALA A 132 -7.41 19.22 8.76
C ALA A 132 -6.46 18.04 8.95
N LEU A 133 -5.19 18.29 9.29
CA LEU A 133 -4.15 17.30 9.56
C LEU A 133 -3.61 17.40 11.01
N GLY A 134 -4.41 17.91 11.93
CA GLY A 134 -4.11 17.95 13.36
C GLY A 134 -3.17 19.05 13.84
N ASN A 135 -2.70 20.00 12.99
CA ASN A 135 -1.76 21.06 13.37
C ASN A 135 -0.50 20.53 14.09
N TRP A 136 0.13 19.52 13.55
CA TRP A 136 1.29 18.84 14.15
C TRP A 136 1.02 18.22 15.53
N ASN A 137 -0.25 18.13 15.96
CA ASN A 137 -0.62 17.38 17.16
C ASN A 137 -0.86 15.90 16.80
N PRO A 138 0.01 14.99 17.24
CA PRO A 138 -0.10 13.57 16.88
C PRO A 138 -1.37 12.90 17.39
N GLU A 139 -1.98 13.40 18.47
CA GLU A 139 -3.26 12.89 18.97
C GLU A 139 -4.44 13.23 18.06
N LYS A 140 -4.26 14.22 17.17
CA LYS A 140 -5.24 14.67 16.18
C LYS A 140 -4.86 14.24 14.76
N ALA A 141 -3.91 13.35 14.63
CA ALA A 141 -3.54 12.77 13.34
C ALA A 141 -4.73 12.06 12.69
N VAL A 142 -4.80 12.11 11.37
CA VAL A 142 -5.88 11.49 10.60
C VAL A 142 -5.46 10.08 10.21
N LEU A 143 -6.27 9.09 10.55
CA LEU A 143 -5.99 7.70 10.27
C LEU A 143 -6.14 7.41 8.77
N MET A 144 -5.26 6.58 8.23
CA MET A 144 -5.31 6.11 6.85
C MET A 144 -6.00 4.74 6.77
N SER A 145 -6.60 4.45 5.63
CA SER A 145 -7.17 3.14 5.35
C SER A 145 -6.11 2.15 4.92
N ASP A 146 -6.28 0.92 5.35
CA ASP A 146 -5.50 -0.26 5.00
C ASP A 146 -6.22 -1.19 3.99
N ALA A 147 -7.25 -0.70 3.30
CA ALA A 147 -8.05 -1.47 2.35
C ALA A 147 -7.19 -2.19 1.29
N ASN A 148 -6.07 -1.60 0.90
CA ASN A 148 -5.11 -2.16 -0.03
C ASN A 148 -3.76 -2.50 0.63
N PHE A 149 -3.76 -2.85 1.92
CA PHE A 149 -2.52 -3.21 2.62
C PHE A 149 -1.62 -4.11 1.74
N PRO A 150 -0.34 -3.81 1.63
CA PRO A 150 0.51 -2.88 2.40
C PRO A 150 0.55 -1.42 1.87
N GLU A 151 -0.29 -1.05 0.90
CA GLU A 151 -0.54 0.33 0.51
C GLU A 151 -1.62 0.92 1.43
N TRP A 152 -1.30 2.04 2.05
CA TRP A 152 -2.19 2.84 2.87
C TRP A 152 -2.66 4.04 2.09
N GLN A 153 -3.91 4.44 2.28
CA GLN A 153 -4.44 5.60 1.59
C GLN A 153 -5.36 6.45 2.47
N ILE A 154 -5.42 7.74 2.14
CA ILE A 154 -6.36 8.68 2.72
C ILE A 154 -6.87 9.61 1.63
N GLU A 155 -8.16 9.95 1.68
CA GLU A 155 -8.75 10.97 0.85
C GLU A 155 -9.09 12.20 1.70
N LEU A 156 -8.66 13.36 1.23
CA LEU A 156 -8.86 14.66 1.87
C LEU A 156 -9.67 15.58 0.95
N ASP A 157 -10.53 16.41 1.56
CA ASP A 157 -11.22 17.49 0.84
C ASP A 157 -10.24 18.65 0.59
N ALA A 158 -9.70 18.70 -0.63
CA ALA A 158 -8.72 19.71 -1.00
C ALA A 158 -9.30 21.14 -0.96
N SER A 159 -10.62 21.32 -0.99
CA SER A 159 -11.25 22.63 -0.86
C SER A 159 -11.10 23.24 0.55
N LYS A 160 -10.84 22.42 1.54
CA LYS A 160 -10.61 22.80 2.95
C LYS A 160 -9.14 22.88 3.31
N LEU A 161 -8.24 22.55 2.38
CA LEU A 161 -6.81 22.62 2.59
C LEU A 161 -6.23 23.95 2.13
N LYS A 162 -5.19 24.38 2.81
CA LYS A 162 -4.35 25.52 2.42
C LYS A 162 -3.02 24.96 1.90
N PHE A 163 -2.54 25.53 0.82
CA PHE A 163 -1.26 25.15 0.24
C PHE A 163 -0.20 26.26 0.46
N PRO A 164 1.07 25.93 0.61
CA PRO A 164 1.63 24.59 0.58
C PRO A 164 1.21 23.73 1.78
N LEU A 165 1.02 22.43 1.51
CA LEU A 165 0.72 21.45 2.53
C LEU A 165 2.02 20.78 2.99
N GLU A 166 2.31 20.84 4.28
CA GLU A 166 3.36 20.05 4.90
C GLU A 166 2.76 18.97 5.77
N TYR A 167 3.28 17.76 5.65
CA TYR A 167 2.78 16.61 6.44
C TYR A 167 3.87 15.58 6.67
N LYS A 168 3.58 14.67 7.60
CA LYS A 168 4.44 13.54 7.94
C LYS A 168 3.57 12.38 8.39
N PHE A 169 4.06 11.17 8.21
CA PHE A 169 3.34 9.98 8.68
C PHE A 169 3.71 9.62 10.12
N ILE A 170 2.74 9.02 10.79
CA ILE A 170 2.82 8.60 12.19
C ILE A 170 2.35 7.16 12.29
N LEU A 171 3.03 6.37 13.10
CA LEU A 171 2.55 5.09 13.57
C LEU A 171 1.60 5.32 14.74
N TYR A 172 0.33 4.95 14.57
CA TYR A 172 -0.73 5.16 15.54
C TYR A 172 -1.19 3.83 16.14
N ASN A 173 -1.14 3.73 17.47
CA ASN A 173 -1.62 2.58 18.21
C ASN A 173 -3.14 2.65 18.36
N LYS A 174 -3.86 1.68 17.77
CA LYS A 174 -5.34 1.62 17.78
C LYS A 174 -5.90 1.33 19.17
N GLN A 175 -5.19 0.54 19.98
CA GLN A 175 -5.65 0.13 21.33
C GLN A 175 -5.47 1.27 22.32
N GLU A 176 -4.31 1.88 22.35
CA GLU A 176 -3.99 2.97 23.26
C GLU A 176 -4.50 4.34 22.77
N LYS A 177 -4.97 4.40 21.51
CA LYS A 177 -5.48 5.62 20.84
C LYS A 177 -4.49 6.77 20.88
N LYS A 178 -3.22 6.48 20.69
CA LYS A 178 -2.14 7.48 20.69
C LYS A 178 -1.14 7.21 19.57
N ALA A 179 -0.39 8.24 19.23
CA ALA A 179 0.75 8.14 18.33
C ALA A 179 1.95 7.52 19.07
N ASP A 180 2.57 6.53 18.46
CA ASP A 180 3.77 5.87 18.99
C ASP A 180 5.05 6.56 18.52
N CYS A 181 5.19 6.73 17.21
CA CYS A 181 6.37 7.37 16.66
C CYS A 181 6.09 8.04 15.30
N TRP A 182 6.95 8.99 14.96
CA TRP A 182 7.00 9.64 13.67
C TRP A 182 7.85 8.85 12.68
N GLU A 183 7.54 8.95 11.39
CA GLU A 183 8.39 8.39 10.35
C GLU A 183 9.81 9.01 10.38
N LYS A 184 10.80 8.25 9.92
CA LYS A 184 12.19 8.72 9.81
C LYS A 184 12.42 9.74 8.69
N ASN A 185 11.59 9.70 7.66
CA ASN A 185 11.70 10.60 6.52
C ASN A 185 11.50 12.07 6.95
N PRO A 186 12.06 13.04 6.22
CA PRO A 186 11.78 14.46 6.44
C PRO A 186 10.29 14.77 6.19
N ASN A 187 9.84 15.95 6.61
CA ASN A 187 8.50 16.42 6.28
C ASN A 187 8.28 16.39 4.78
N ARG A 188 7.10 15.96 4.38
CA ARG A 188 6.67 15.96 2.98
C ARG A 188 6.04 17.29 2.65
N TYR A 189 6.18 17.70 1.42
CA TYR A 189 5.73 19.01 0.95
C TYR A 189 4.93 18.86 -0.34
N LEU A 190 3.75 19.47 -0.38
CA LEU A 190 2.92 19.57 -1.57
C LEU A 190 2.59 21.04 -1.83
N ALA A 191 3.09 21.56 -2.96
CA ALA A 191 2.70 22.85 -3.48
C ALA A 191 1.21 22.86 -3.89
N ASP A 192 0.65 24.04 -4.13
CA ASP A 192 -0.73 24.14 -4.62
C ASP A 192 -0.91 23.38 -5.94
N PRO A 193 -1.74 22.33 -5.96
CA PRO A 193 -1.96 21.56 -7.17
C PRO A 193 -2.95 22.22 -8.14
N GLU A 194 -3.52 23.40 -7.81
CA GLU A 194 -4.49 24.14 -8.63
C GLU A 194 -5.67 23.27 -9.12
N LEU A 195 -6.26 22.49 -8.21
CA LEU A 195 -7.35 21.57 -8.55
C LEU A 195 -8.62 22.29 -9.02
N LYS A 196 -9.16 21.81 -10.14
CA LYS A 196 -10.46 22.24 -10.64
C LYS A 196 -11.61 21.48 -9.96
N THR A 197 -12.82 21.97 -10.14
CA THR A 197 -14.01 21.24 -9.68
C THR A 197 -14.13 19.90 -10.40
N ASN A 198 -14.47 18.86 -9.65
CA ASN A 198 -14.51 17.45 -10.08
C ASN A 198 -13.13 16.87 -10.45
N GLU A 199 -12.06 17.44 -9.92
CA GLU A 199 -10.72 16.92 -10.06
C GLU A 199 -10.22 16.31 -8.75
N THR A 200 -9.55 15.16 -8.84
CA THR A 200 -8.89 14.49 -7.73
C THR A 200 -7.42 14.30 -8.09
N LEU A 201 -6.54 14.81 -7.23
CA LEU A 201 -5.10 14.50 -7.30
C LEU A 201 -4.81 13.25 -6.49
N VAL A 202 -4.13 12.31 -7.09
CA VAL A 202 -3.62 11.11 -6.43
C VAL A 202 -2.10 11.19 -6.39
N ILE A 203 -1.54 11.15 -5.18
CA ILE A 203 -0.10 11.17 -4.95
C ILE A 203 0.28 9.81 -4.36
N SER A 204 1.19 9.12 -5.02
CA SER A 204 1.82 7.93 -4.48
C SER A 204 3.13 8.32 -3.80
N ASP A 205 3.04 8.60 -2.50
CA ASP A 205 4.22 8.72 -1.67
C ASP A 205 4.96 7.38 -1.64
N ARG A 206 6.28 7.47 -1.50
CA ARG A 206 7.12 6.28 -1.49
C ARG A 206 6.94 5.51 -0.17
N TYR A 207 7.92 4.71 0.15
CA TYR A 207 7.96 3.94 1.38
C TYR A 207 8.05 4.82 2.63
N VAL A 208 7.38 4.40 3.68
CA VAL A 208 7.41 5.03 5.01
C VAL A 208 8.23 4.15 5.94
N TYR A 209 9.19 4.74 6.62
CA TYR A 209 10.09 4.04 7.53
C TYR A 209 9.91 4.53 8.95
N PHE A 210 9.70 3.59 9.86
CA PHE A 210 9.62 3.83 11.29
C PHE A 210 10.81 3.22 12.02
N ASP A 211 11.14 3.75 13.20
CA ASP A 211 12.10 3.15 14.10
C ASP A 211 11.42 2.13 15.01
N ILE A 212 10.85 1.12 14.38
CA ILE A 212 10.24 0.00 15.07
C ILE A 212 11.23 -1.18 15.09
N PRO A 213 11.19 -2.01 16.15
CA PRO A 213 12.01 -3.21 16.18
C PRO A 213 11.76 -4.05 14.93
N ALA A 214 12.83 -4.45 14.26
CA ALA A 214 12.72 -5.37 13.13
C ALA A 214 12.02 -6.66 13.60
N TRP A 215 11.07 -7.15 12.80
CA TRP A 215 10.48 -8.46 13.06
C TRP A 215 11.59 -9.53 13.12
N LYS A 216 11.57 -10.34 14.17
CA LYS A 216 12.49 -11.43 14.36
C LYS A 216 11.69 -12.73 14.53
N GLY A 217 12.06 -13.74 13.78
CA GLY A 217 11.47 -15.07 13.87
C GLY A 217 12.48 -16.12 13.53
N ALA A 218 12.47 -17.21 14.30
CA ALA A 218 13.13 -18.46 13.96
C ALA A 218 12.11 -19.41 13.36
N GLY A 219 12.55 -20.27 12.46
CA GLY A 219 11.69 -21.26 11.84
C GLY A 219 12.51 -22.34 11.15
N MET A 220 11.82 -23.26 10.50
CA MET A 220 12.46 -24.32 9.73
C MET A 220 11.88 -24.43 8.33
N ALA A 221 12.73 -24.81 7.41
CA ALA A 221 12.34 -25.28 6.08
C ALA A 221 12.54 -26.79 6.02
N ILE A 222 11.46 -27.53 5.80
CA ILE A 222 11.51 -28.98 5.77
C ILE A 222 10.51 -29.52 4.73
N PRO A 223 10.96 -30.33 3.76
CA PRO A 223 10.04 -30.95 2.82
C PRO A 223 9.08 -31.90 3.53
N VAL A 224 7.79 -31.82 3.22
CA VAL A 224 6.75 -32.68 3.84
C VAL A 224 7.09 -34.17 3.71
N PHE A 225 7.60 -34.59 2.56
CA PHE A 225 7.96 -35.98 2.33
C PHE A 225 9.11 -36.51 3.22
N SER A 226 9.92 -35.61 3.84
CA SER A 226 10.99 -35.99 4.75
C SER A 226 10.52 -36.12 6.21
N LEU A 227 9.30 -35.68 6.50
CA LEU A 227 8.69 -35.91 7.82
C LEU A 227 8.42 -37.41 7.99
N LYS A 228 8.56 -37.89 9.24
CA LYS A 228 8.25 -39.26 9.58
C LYS A 228 7.65 -39.37 10.97
N SER A 229 6.59 -40.11 11.11
CA SER A 229 5.97 -40.47 12.38
C SER A 229 5.56 -41.95 12.35
N GLU A 230 5.12 -42.44 13.47
CA GLU A 230 4.61 -43.82 13.58
C GLU A 230 3.38 -44.10 12.69
N LYS A 231 2.70 -43.02 12.28
CA LYS A 231 1.49 -43.08 11.41
C LYS A 231 1.78 -42.79 9.95
N SER A 232 3.04 -42.47 9.60
CA SER A 232 3.41 -42.18 8.22
C SER A 232 3.43 -43.46 7.39
N PHE A 233 2.89 -43.43 6.16
CA PHE A 233 2.90 -44.56 5.23
C PHE A 233 4.14 -44.53 4.32
N GLY A 234 5.31 -44.60 4.89
CA GLY A 234 6.58 -44.62 4.17
C GLY A 234 7.22 -43.26 3.92
N VAL A 235 6.41 -42.22 3.63
CA VAL A 235 6.81 -40.84 3.45
C VAL A 235 5.89 -39.93 4.28
N GLY A 236 6.36 -38.73 4.59
CA GLY A 236 5.55 -37.75 5.35
C GLY A 236 4.34 -37.27 4.58
N ASP A 237 3.28 -37.03 5.29
CA ASP A 237 1.99 -36.56 4.79
C ASP A 237 1.51 -35.29 5.52
N PHE A 238 0.29 -34.82 5.20
CA PHE A 238 -0.30 -33.65 5.84
C PHE A 238 -0.60 -33.87 7.33
N GLY A 239 -0.80 -35.11 7.78
CA GLY A 239 -0.92 -35.45 9.21
C GLY A 239 0.38 -35.20 9.95
N ASP A 240 1.51 -35.51 9.32
CA ASP A 240 2.85 -35.24 9.86
C ASP A 240 3.15 -33.74 9.86
N LEU A 241 2.72 -33.01 8.81
CA LEU A 241 2.82 -31.55 8.77
C LEU A 241 2.04 -30.90 9.93
N LYS A 242 0.84 -31.39 10.24
CA LYS A 242 0.06 -30.90 11.38
C LYS A 242 0.80 -31.05 12.69
N ARG A 243 1.42 -32.20 12.92
CA ARG A 243 2.25 -32.44 14.13
C ARG A 243 3.49 -31.55 14.18
N LEU A 244 4.09 -31.28 13.01
CA LEU A 244 5.21 -30.33 12.91
C LEU A 244 4.78 -28.93 13.31
N VAL A 245 3.58 -28.49 12.88
CA VAL A 245 3.00 -27.20 13.29
C VAL A 245 2.80 -27.16 14.81
N ASP A 246 2.19 -28.18 15.40
CA ASP A 246 1.96 -28.25 16.85
C ASP A 246 3.30 -28.21 17.63
N TRP A 247 4.31 -28.91 17.13
CA TRP A 247 5.65 -28.86 17.72
C TRP A 247 6.29 -27.47 17.56
N ALA A 248 6.19 -26.85 16.39
CA ALA A 248 6.72 -25.51 16.15
C ALA A 248 6.08 -24.47 17.08
N VAL A 249 4.77 -24.56 17.31
CA VAL A 249 4.07 -23.72 18.29
C VAL A 249 4.64 -23.93 19.71
N SER A 250 4.82 -25.19 20.12
CA SER A 250 5.34 -25.53 21.45
C SER A 250 6.76 -25.03 21.67
N THR A 251 7.56 -24.92 20.62
CA THR A 251 8.95 -24.42 20.62
C THR A 251 9.08 -22.94 20.25
N HIS A 252 7.96 -22.21 20.18
CA HIS A 252 7.90 -20.79 19.85
C HIS A 252 8.50 -20.42 18.49
N GLN A 253 8.53 -21.34 17.54
CA GLN A 253 8.91 -21.01 16.18
C GLN A 253 7.83 -20.21 15.49
N LYS A 254 8.23 -19.32 14.58
CA LYS A 254 7.34 -18.36 13.93
C LYS A 254 7.07 -18.68 12.47
N VAL A 255 7.90 -19.50 11.85
CA VAL A 255 7.81 -19.82 10.41
C VAL A 255 8.07 -21.30 10.19
N ILE A 256 7.28 -21.92 9.32
CA ILE A 256 7.52 -23.21 8.70
C ILE A 256 7.44 -23.01 7.19
N GLN A 257 8.40 -23.54 6.47
CA GLN A 257 8.46 -23.53 5.02
C GLN A 257 8.53 -24.97 4.48
#